data_6ddb46a3c8d2c84a9b25fce6ef3bd88e
#
_entry.id   6ddb46a3c8d2c84a9b25fce6ef3bd88e
#
_cell.length_a   1.000
_cell.length_b   1.000
_cell.length_c   1.000
_cell.angle_alpha   90.00
_cell.angle_beta   90.00
_cell.angle_gamma   90.00
#
_symmetry.space_group_name_H-M   'P 1'
#
loop_
_entity.id
_entity.type
_entity.pdbx_description
1 polymer ?
#
loop_
_entity_poly.entity_id
_entity_poly.type
_entity_poly.pdbx_seq_one_letter_code
_entity_poly.pdbx_strand_id
1 'polypeptide(L)'
;MKTQSQLLEARRSANYRPSLWEHENLLSLGNKYAVYKEDNIERAKLLKQEVSKMLDETEGLLEQLELVDTLQRLGISYRFEREIKKILTNVHVRHVRHRKRVDRKRSEYLYATALEFRLLRQHGFNIAQDVFDCNFGYGLDDEDIKSVLSLYEASYLSTRFDTKLKETIYYTTTRLKKFVEMKSNETTSYVRKMVIRALELPYHRRVQRLEARWYIDVYGETPDMNSNLLELAKLDFNFVQVIHQDELKSLSSWWSKTGLTKTLDFVRDRITESYFSSVGVICEPEFAYHRQMLTKVFMLITTIDDIYDIYGTLEELQLFTAIVEKWDVNRLEELPKYMKLCFLCLINEINQIGYLILRDKGFNVIPYLKKSWADMCKTFLKEAKWYKSGYKPNLEEYMENGWLSSSVPTILIHLLCLFPDQNLDILVSYHHHAIRNSATILRLANDLATSSEELARGDNMKSVQCHMHETGSPEAESRAYIREMIGLAWEDLNLERKSCWLHQGFVEAAANLGRVAQCVYQYGDGYGCPEKAKTADHIRSLLVHPVPLDLLAHNNNN
;
A
#
# COMPACT_ATOMS: atom_id res chain seq x y z
N MET A 1 -6.73 -53.75 23.61
CA MET A 1 -5.48 -52.98 23.64
C MET A 1 -5.04 -52.74 22.22
N LYS A 2 -5.47 -51.63 21.62
CA LYS A 2 -4.90 -51.12 20.36
C LYS A 2 -3.75 -50.19 20.76
N THR A 3 -2.56 -50.64 20.41
CA THR A 3 -1.30 -49.92 20.62
C THR A 3 -1.38 -48.50 20.03
N GLN A 4 -1.06 -47.54 20.84
CA GLN A 4 -0.82 -46.14 20.55
C GLN A 4 0.40 -45.92 19.62
N SER A 5 0.37 -46.42 18.41
CA SER A 5 1.14 -45.83 17.30
C SER A 5 0.14 -45.12 16.40
N GLN A 6 -0.45 -44.05 16.90
CA GLN A 6 -0.97 -43.02 16.02
C GLN A 6 0.23 -42.57 15.20
N LEU A 7 0.20 -42.90 13.92
CA LEU A 7 1.01 -42.27 12.90
C LEU A 7 0.97 -40.76 13.18
N LEU A 8 2.07 -40.20 13.68
CA LEU A 8 2.31 -38.76 13.64
C LEU A 8 2.15 -38.38 12.16
N GLU A 9 1.01 -37.82 11.81
CA GLU A 9 0.80 -37.30 10.47
C GLU A 9 1.97 -36.34 10.24
N ALA A 10 2.80 -36.63 9.23
CA ALA A 10 3.99 -35.83 8.97
C ALA A 10 3.55 -34.41 8.72
N ARG A 11 3.92 -33.50 9.63
CA ARG A 11 3.56 -32.09 9.51
C ARG A 11 4.22 -31.52 8.27
N ARG A 12 3.50 -30.68 7.54
CA ARG A 12 4.04 -29.99 6.35
C ARG A 12 5.09 -28.96 6.77
N SER A 13 5.98 -28.65 5.88
CA SER A 13 6.90 -27.51 5.99
C SER A 13 7.00 -26.82 4.63
N ALA A 14 6.88 -25.50 4.62
CA ALA A 14 7.12 -24.72 3.41
C ALA A 14 8.60 -24.40 3.22
N ASN A 15 9.47 -24.78 4.18
CA ASN A 15 10.89 -24.50 4.17
C ASN A 15 11.20 -23.01 3.88
N TYR A 16 10.48 -22.12 4.55
CA TYR A 16 10.70 -20.69 4.41
C TYR A 16 12.13 -20.30 4.73
N ARG A 17 12.66 -19.42 3.92
CA ARG A 17 13.99 -18.87 4.17
C ARG A 17 14.00 -18.00 5.42
N PRO A 18 15.11 -18.01 6.19
CA PRO A 18 15.30 -17.10 7.31
C PRO A 18 15.11 -15.63 6.88
N SER A 19 14.85 -14.76 7.86
CA SER A 19 14.83 -13.32 7.63
C SER A 19 16.18 -12.84 7.09
N LEU A 20 16.13 -11.86 6.16
CA LEU A 20 17.33 -11.13 5.71
C LEU A 20 17.82 -10.11 6.76
N TRP A 21 17.01 -9.87 7.79
CA TRP A 21 17.18 -8.78 8.75
C TRP A 21 17.39 -9.36 10.15
N GLU A 22 18.64 -9.49 10.54
CA GLU A 22 19.00 -9.95 11.87
C GLU A 22 18.62 -8.91 12.93
N HIS A 23 18.14 -9.36 14.08
CA HIS A 23 17.67 -8.51 15.18
C HIS A 23 18.73 -7.50 15.62
N GLU A 24 19.97 -7.95 15.78
CA GLU A 24 21.11 -7.11 16.20
C GLU A 24 21.41 -6.01 15.18
N ASN A 25 21.30 -6.34 13.87
CA ASN A 25 21.48 -5.37 12.79
C ASN A 25 20.36 -4.33 12.79
N LEU A 26 19.11 -4.74 13.06
CA LEU A 26 17.99 -3.81 13.17
C LEU A 26 18.16 -2.86 14.34
N LEU A 27 18.65 -3.33 15.50
CA LEU A 27 18.91 -2.49 16.67
C LEU A 27 20.00 -1.45 16.43
N SER A 28 20.94 -1.74 15.52
CA SER A 28 22.04 -0.84 15.15
C SER A 28 21.71 0.20 14.09
N LEU A 29 20.49 0.16 13.52
CA LEU A 29 20.08 1.12 12.49
C LEU A 29 20.24 2.56 12.98
N GLY A 30 20.71 3.44 12.11
CA GLY A 30 20.86 4.85 12.41
C GLY A 30 21.01 5.67 11.14
N ASN A 31 20.62 6.92 11.22
CA ASN A 31 20.79 7.87 10.13
C ASN A 31 21.84 8.90 10.53
N LYS A 32 22.97 8.90 9.81
CA LYS A 32 24.12 9.80 10.08
C LYS A 32 23.76 11.29 10.00
N TYR A 33 22.72 11.65 9.23
CA TYR A 33 22.27 13.04 9.12
C TYR A 33 21.35 13.49 10.27
N ALA A 34 20.89 12.55 11.11
CA ALA A 34 20.15 12.87 12.33
C ALA A 34 21.04 13.36 13.50
N VAL A 35 22.36 13.14 13.40
CA VAL A 35 23.32 13.51 14.45
C VAL A 35 23.47 15.04 14.56
N TYR A 36 23.23 15.80 13.50
CA TYR A 36 23.28 17.27 13.47
C TYR A 36 21.90 17.89 13.67
N LYS A 37 21.20 17.51 14.75
CA LYS A 37 19.76 17.73 14.89
C LYS A 37 19.30 19.19 14.91
N GLU A 38 20.00 20.07 15.62
CA GLU A 38 19.48 21.44 15.85
C GLU A 38 19.54 22.31 14.60
N ASP A 39 20.68 22.35 13.89
CA ASP A 39 20.84 23.14 12.68
C ASP A 39 19.92 22.67 11.55
N ASN A 40 19.78 21.36 11.35
CA ASN A 40 18.91 20.79 10.32
C ASN A 40 17.42 21.02 10.62
N ILE A 41 17.02 20.97 11.90
CA ILE A 41 15.64 21.27 12.32
C ILE A 41 15.31 22.74 12.05
N GLU A 42 16.20 23.64 12.43
CA GLU A 42 16.00 25.06 12.20
C GLU A 42 15.97 25.38 10.70
N ARG A 43 16.87 24.79 9.92
CA ARG A 43 16.89 24.93 8.47
C ARG A 43 15.59 24.44 7.83
N ALA A 44 15.08 23.27 8.25
CA ALA A 44 13.82 22.72 7.76
C ALA A 44 12.61 23.63 8.11
N LYS A 45 12.63 24.30 9.28
CA LYS A 45 11.59 25.27 9.64
C LYS A 45 11.62 26.50 8.73
N LEU A 46 12.80 27.05 8.45
CA LEU A 46 12.98 28.17 7.54
C LEU A 46 12.51 27.81 6.12
N LEU A 47 12.95 26.67 5.61
CA LEU A 47 12.53 26.17 4.30
C LEU A 47 11.01 25.95 4.23
N LYS A 48 10.39 25.43 5.30
CA LYS A 48 8.93 25.28 5.36
C LYS A 48 8.23 26.64 5.24
N GLN A 49 8.75 27.68 5.90
CA GLN A 49 8.19 29.03 5.78
C GLN A 49 8.33 29.60 4.36
N GLU A 50 9.49 29.40 3.74
CA GLU A 50 9.73 29.84 2.37
C GLU A 50 8.81 29.13 1.37
N VAL A 51 8.60 27.83 1.52
CA VAL A 51 7.67 27.05 0.67
C VAL A 51 6.22 27.45 0.92
N SER A 52 5.80 27.68 2.18
CA SER A 52 4.46 28.22 2.46
C SER A 52 4.23 29.57 1.80
N LYS A 53 5.23 30.47 1.84
CA LYS A 53 5.18 31.74 1.14
C LYS A 53 5.09 31.59 -0.37
N MET A 54 5.86 30.66 -0.95
CA MET A 54 5.80 30.32 -2.38
C MET A 54 4.38 29.84 -2.78
N LEU A 55 3.73 28.99 -1.98
CA LEU A 55 2.36 28.53 -2.22
C LEU A 55 1.33 29.67 -2.18
N ASP A 56 1.51 30.65 -1.31
CA ASP A 56 0.62 31.80 -1.21
C ASP A 56 0.85 32.84 -2.31
N GLU A 57 2.09 33.01 -2.78
CA GLU A 57 2.48 34.03 -3.80
C GLU A 57 2.34 33.53 -5.25
N THR A 58 2.22 32.22 -5.48
CA THR A 58 2.04 31.68 -6.85
C THR A 58 0.63 31.98 -7.35
N GLU A 59 0.51 32.82 -8.40
CA GLU A 59 -0.79 33.26 -8.92
C GLU A 59 -1.29 32.46 -10.13
N GLY A 60 -0.39 31.91 -10.95
CA GLY A 60 -0.71 31.17 -12.15
C GLY A 60 -1.35 29.80 -11.82
N LEU A 61 -2.46 29.47 -12.52
CA LEU A 61 -3.18 28.23 -12.27
C LEU A 61 -2.32 26.98 -12.52
N LEU A 62 -1.58 26.94 -13.63
CA LEU A 62 -0.73 25.82 -13.98
C LEU A 62 0.43 25.69 -13.00
N GLU A 63 1.06 26.78 -12.67
CA GLU A 63 2.17 26.86 -11.72
C GLU A 63 1.75 26.39 -10.32
N GLN A 64 0.54 26.75 -9.88
CA GLN A 64 -0.04 26.23 -8.62
C GLN A 64 -0.22 24.71 -8.66
N LEU A 65 -0.74 24.17 -9.76
CA LEU A 65 -0.94 22.73 -9.92
C LEU A 65 0.40 21.98 -9.99
N GLU A 66 1.39 22.50 -10.72
CA GLU A 66 2.74 21.91 -10.80
C GLU A 66 3.45 21.94 -9.45
N LEU A 67 3.30 23.02 -8.67
CA LEU A 67 3.86 23.10 -7.32
C LEU A 67 3.22 22.07 -6.38
N VAL A 68 1.89 21.92 -6.41
CA VAL A 68 1.19 20.89 -5.62
C VAL A 68 1.65 19.49 -6.02
N ASP A 69 1.77 19.19 -7.33
CA ASP A 69 2.26 17.90 -7.81
C ASP A 69 3.70 17.62 -7.35
N THR A 70 4.56 18.62 -7.44
CA THR A 70 5.96 18.52 -7.00
C THR A 70 6.05 18.22 -5.50
N LEU A 71 5.27 18.91 -4.66
CA LEU A 71 5.22 18.63 -3.22
C LEU A 71 4.74 17.22 -2.91
N GLN A 72 3.75 16.73 -3.65
CA GLN A 72 3.26 15.34 -3.49
C GLN A 72 4.32 14.32 -3.89
N ARG A 73 4.95 14.51 -5.05
CA ARG A 73 6.00 13.59 -5.54
C ARG A 73 7.25 13.60 -4.66
N LEU A 74 7.61 14.74 -4.09
CA LEU A 74 8.69 14.87 -3.12
C LEU A 74 8.34 14.31 -1.73
N GLY A 75 7.07 13.94 -1.49
CA GLY A 75 6.59 13.34 -0.23
C GLY A 75 6.50 14.31 0.95
N ILE A 76 6.44 15.62 0.68
CA ILE A 76 6.36 16.69 1.70
C ILE A 76 5.00 17.41 1.72
N SER A 77 4.03 16.97 0.90
CA SER A 77 2.70 17.61 0.80
C SER A 77 1.94 17.62 2.13
N TYR A 78 2.13 16.63 3.01
CA TYR A 78 1.48 16.55 4.33
C TYR A 78 1.86 17.73 5.24
N ARG A 79 2.98 18.40 4.99
CA ARG A 79 3.39 19.59 5.72
C ARG A 79 2.63 20.87 5.32
N PHE A 80 1.89 20.83 4.19
CA PHE A 80 1.23 21.93 3.53
C PHE A 80 -0.24 21.62 3.19
N GLU A 81 -0.88 20.74 3.93
CA GLU A 81 -2.26 20.28 3.65
C GLU A 81 -3.27 21.44 3.57
N ARG A 82 -3.13 22.43 4.45
CA ARG A 82 -4.02 23.58 4.50
C ARG A 82 -3.90 24.44 3.25
N GLU A 83 -2.68 24.74 2.83
CA GLU A 83 -2.38 25.56 1.65
C GLU A 83 -2.81 24.82 0.38
N ILE A 84 -2.47 23.54 0.25
CA ILE A 84 -2.88 22.68 -0.87
C ILE A 84 -4.40 22.60 -0.96
N LYS A 85 -5.09 22.37 0.14
CA LYS A 85 -6.56 22.33 0.17
C LYS A 85 -7.18 23.65 -0.27
N LYS A 86 -6.63 24.79 0.16
CA LYS A 86 -7.05 26.13 -0.27
C LYS A 86 -6.89 26.32 -1.79
N ILE A 87 -5.73 25.95 -2.34
CA ILE A 87 -5.44 26.02 -3.78
C ILE A 87 -6.44 25.16 -4.56
N LEU A 88 -6.53 23.87 -4.24
CA LEU A 88 -7.39 22.93 -4.97
C LEU A 88 -8.88 23.28 -4.86
N THR A 89 -9.32 23.81 -3.73
CA THR A 89 -10.69 24.33 -3.59
C THR A 89 -10.94 25.50 -4.53
N ASN A 90 -10.01 26.44 -4.64
CA ASN A 90 -10.11 27.57 -5.55
C ASN A 90 -10.09 27.12 -7.03
N VAL A 91 -9.23 26.15 -7.36
CA VAL A 91 -9.18 25.52 -8.68
C VAL A 91 -10.53 24.88 -9.02
N HIS A 92 -11.09 24.09 -8.11
CA HIS A 92 -12.39 23.45 -8.30
C HIS A 92 -13.52 24.47 -8.49
N VAL A 93 -13.56 25.56 -7.72
CA VAL A 93 -14.56 26.64 -7.88
C VAL A 93 -14.42 27.31 -9.26
N ARG A 94 -13.19 27.55 -9.73
CA ARG A 94 -12.94 28.07 -11.09
C ARG A 94 -13.39 27.08 -12.16
N HIS A 95 -13.08 25.80 -11.99
CA HIS A 95 -13.50 24.71 -12.88
C HIS A 95 -15.01 24.70 -13.08
N VAL A 96 -15.79 24.73 -12.00
CA VAL A 96 -17.26 24.75 -12.04
C VAL A 96 -17.81 26.01 -12.73
N ARG A 97 -17.20 27.18 -12.50
CA ARG A 97 -17.64 28.47 -13.07
C ARG A 97 -17.32 28.62 -14.55
N HIS A 98 -16.18 28.07 -15.02
CA HIS A 98 -15.66 28.32 -16.37
C HIS A 98 -15.81 27.16 -17.35
N ARG A 99 -16.60 26.14 -17.03
CA ARG A 99 -16.86 24.95 -17.85
C ARG A 99 -17.25 25.23 -19.33
N LYS A 100 -17.51 26.50 -19.69
CA LYS A 100 -17.98 26.93 -21.04
C LYS A 100 -17.01 27.74 -21.88
N ARG A 101 -15.77 28.02 -21.45
CA ARG A 101 -14.81 28.85 -22.22
C ARG A 101 -13.53 28.06 -22.51
N VAL A 102 -13.41 27.63 -23.74
CA VAL A 102 -12.22 26.96 -24.30
C VAL A 102 -11.62 27.86 -25.38
N ASP A 103 -10.52 28.53 -25.07
CA ASP A 103 -9.66 29.22 -26.06
C ASP A 103 -8.20 29.16 -25.56
N ARG A 104 -7.53 28.01 -25.69
CA ARG A 104 -6.08 27.88 -25.43
C ARG A 104 -5.42 26.98 -26.47
N LYS A 105 -4.10 27.09 -26.66
CA LYS A 105 -3.33 26.18 -27.50
C LYS A 105 -3.51 24.75 -27.02
N ARG A 106 -3.77 23.83 -27.93
CA ARG A 106 -4.24 22.46 -27.69
C ARG A 106 -3.32 21.64 -26.76
N SER A 107 -2.00 21.70 -26.94
CA SER A 107 -1.05 20.91 -26.15
C SER A 107 -0.90 21.38 -24.71
N GLU A 108 -0.75 22.69 -24.48
CA GLU A 108 -0.71 23.29 -23.13
C GLU A 108 -2.03 23.04 -22.39
N TYR A 109 -3.14 23.02 -23.14
CA TYR A 109 -4.46 22.72 -22.60
C TYR A 109 -4.56 21.26 -22.10
N LEU A 110 -4.06 20.26 -22.86
CA LEU A 110 -4.14 18.85 -22.47
C LEU A 110 -3.34 18.56 -21.21
N TYR A 111 -2.10 19.04 -21.14
CA TYR A 111 -1.25 18.87 -19.94
C TYR A 111 -1.91 19.46 -18.68
N ALA A 112 -2.30 20.72 -18.75
CA ALA A 112 -2.93 21.42 -17.63
C ALA A 112 -4.25 20.77 -17.20
N THR A 113 -5.10 20.37 -18.17
CA THR A 113 -6.38 19.71 -17.88
C THR A 113 -6.17 18.34 -17.24
N ALA A 114 -5.22 17.55 -17.73
CA ALA A 114 -4.93 16.24 -17.17
C ALA A 114 -4.35 16.34 -15.74
N LEU A 115 -3.47 17.32 -15.51
CA LEU A 115 -2.91 17.58 -14.20
C LEU A 115 -3.98 18.06 -13.21
N GLU A 116 -4.83 19.03 -13.62
CA GLU A 116 -5.97 19.51 -12.81
C GLU A 116 -6.92 18.37 -12.45
N PHE A 117 -7.34 17.60 -13.45
CA PHE A 117 -8.23 16.44 -13.25
C PHE A 117 -7.64 15.45 -12.25
N ARG A 118 -6.36 15.09 -12.42
CA ARG A 118 -5.68 14.16 -11.54
C ARG A 118 -5.64 14.65 -10.10
N LEU A 119 -5.17 15.87 -9.88
CA LEU A 119 -5.04 16.43 -8.54
C LEU A 119 -6.39 16.60 -7.85
N LEU A 120 -7.39 17.10 -8.55
CA LEU A 120 -8.74 17.26 -7.98
C LEU A 120 -9.34 15.91 -7.61
N ARG A 121 -9.27 14.90 -8.47
CA ARG A 121 -9.79 13.56 -8.13
C ARG A 121 -9.02 12.88 -7.00
N GLN A 122 -7.70 13.04 -6.92
CA GLN A 122 -6.89 12.54 -5.80
C GLN A 122 -7.35 13.11 -4.46
N HIS A 123 -7.80 14.36 -4.45
CA HIS A 123 -8.30 15.03 -3.25
C HIS A 123 -9.82 14.94 -3.04
N GLY A 124 -10.48 13.99 -3.72
CA GLY A 124 -11.90 13.68 -3.51
C GLY A 124 -12.90 14.60 -4.22
N PHE A 125 -12.44 15.57 -5.02
CA PHE A 125 -13.35 16.40 -5.82
C PHE A 125 -13.97 15.59 -6.96
N ASN A 126 -15.28 15.78 -7.16
CA ASN A 126 -16.00 15.09 -8.22
C ASN A 126 -15.85 15.82 -9.55
N ILE A 127 -14.90 15.40 -10.38
CA ILE A 127 -14.67 15.93 -11.73
C ILE A 127 -15.09 14.88 -12.75
N ALA A 128 -15.95 15.27 -13.70
CA ALA A 128 -16.43 14.37 -14.75
C ALA A 128 -15.39 14.25 -15.89
N GLN A 129 -15.40 13.11 -16.60
CA GLN A 129 -14.48 12.82 -17.70
C GLN A 129 -14.70 13.69 -18.94
N ASP A 130 -15.84 14.38 -19.05
CA ASP A 130 -16.19 15.24 -20.19
C ASP A 130 -15.25 16.46 -20.38
N VAL A 131 -14.40 16.76 -19.39
CA VAL A 131 -13.30 17.74 -19.52
C VAL A 131 -12.34 17.39 -20.66
N PHE A 132 -12.31 16.12 -21.07
CA PHE A 132 -11.49 15.63 -22.16
C PHE A 132 -12.21 15.55 -23.52
N ASP A 133 -13.51 15.88 -23.61
CA ASP A 133 -14.32 15.67 -24.82
C ASP A 133 -13.79 16.43 -26.05
N CYS A 134 -13.15 17.57 -25.86
CA CYS A 134 -12.54 18.31 -26.95
C CYS A 134 -11.24 17.69 -27.50
N ASN A 135 -10.65 16.73 -26.79
CA ASN A 135 -9.32 16.18 -27.06
C ASN A 135 -9.35 14.73 -27.57
N PHE A 136 -10.47 14.01 -27.38
CA PHE A 136 -10.62 12.64 -27.87
C PHE A 136 -11.08 12.63 -29.32
N GLY A 137 -10.17 12.42 -30.25
CA GLY A 137 -10.56 12.12 -31.62
C GLY A 137 -9.53 12.36 -32.71
N TYR A 138 -8.62 13.31 -32.58
CA TYR A 138 -7.61 13.57 -33.62
C TYR A 138 -6.32 14.14 -32.99
N GLY A 139 -5.17 13.45 -33.17
CA GLY A 139 -3.85 14.07 -33.07
C GLY A 139 -3.13 13.97 -31.73
N LEU A 140 -3.33 12.91 -30.92
CA LEU A 140 -2.41 12.62 -29.80
C LEU A 140 -1.00 12.24 -30.31
N ASP A 141 -0.84 11.93 -31.61
CA ASP A 141 0.47 11.68 -32.21
C ASP A 141 1.33 12.95 -32.30
N ASP A 142 0.70 14.12 -32.34
CA ASP A 142 1.36 15.44 -32.41
C ASP A 142 1.54 16.08 -31.02
N GLU A 143 1.00 15.45 -29.94
CA GLU A 143 1.14 15.97 -28.58
C GLU A 143 2.53 15.67 -28.01
N ASP A 144 3.03 16.60 -27.21
CA ASP A 144 4.28 16.37 -26.51
C ASP A 144 4.15 15.25 -25.47
N ILE A 145 5.25 14.55 -25.21
CA ILE A 145 5.27 13.36 -24.35
C ILE A 145 4.90 13.67 -22.87
N LYS A 146 5.12 14.93 -22.41
CA LYS A 146 4.72 15.37 -21.08
C LYS A 146 3.20 15.41 -20.95
N SER A 147 2.49 15.88 -21.96
CA SER A 147 1.03 15.88 -22.03
C SER A 147 0.46 14.47 -22.07
N VAL A 148 1.04 13.58 -22.88
CA VAL A 148 0.64 12.18 -22.95
C VAL A 148 0.84 11.46 -21.62
N LEU A 149 1.96 11.71 -20.93
CA LEU A 149 2.24 11.15 -19.60
C LEU A 149 1.24 11.65 -18.56
N SER A 150 0.94 12.96 -18.55
CA SER A 150 -0.04 13.54 -17.63
C SER A 150 -1.43 12.93 -17.83
N LEU A 151 -1.85 12.76 -19.07
CA LEU A 151 -3.12 12.11 -19.42
C LEU A 151 -3.14 10.63 -19.02
N TYR A 152 -2.04 9.90 -19.23
CA TYR A 152 -1.88 8.52 -18.77
C TYR A 152 -2.09 8.42 -17.26
N GLU A 153 -1.40 9.25 -16.48
CA GLU A 153 -1.53 9.25 -15.02
C GLU A 153 -2.95 9.63 -14.56
N ALA A 154 -3.57 10.61 -15.21
CA ALA A 154 -4.95 11.02 -14.94
C ALA A 154 -5.97 9.89 -15.21
N SER A 155 -5.74 9.09 -16.25
CA SER A 155 -6.62 8.00 -16.64
C SER A 155 -6.72 6.89 -15.61
N TYR A 156 -5.70 6.68 -14.77
CA TYR A 156 -5.75 5.71 -13.67
C TYR A 156 -6.58 6.15 -12.46
N LEU A 157 -7.11 7.37 -12.48
CA LEU A 157 -8.14 7.83 -11.54
C LEU A 157 -9.57 7.65 -12.09
N SER A 158 -9.72 6.88 -13.17
CA SER A 158 -11.03 6.47 -13.68
C SER A 158 -11.83 5.73 -12.63
N THR A 159 -13.14 5.88 -12.72
CA THR A 159 -14.15 5.08 -12.01
C THR A 159 -14.85 4.16 -13.00
N ARG A 160 -15.68 3.22 -12.52
CA ARG A 160 -16.45 2.32 -13.39
C ARG A 160 -17.33 3.04 -14.44
N PHE A 161 -17.63 4.32 -14.20
CA PHE A 161 -18.47 5.13 -15.09
C PHE A 161 -17.69 5.93 -16.15
N ASP A 162 -16.37 5.92 -16.10
CA ASP A 162 -15.50 6.72 -16.97
C ASP A 162 -15.00 5.90 -18.18
N THR A 163 -15.87 5.56 -19.11
CA THR A 163 -15.56 4.70 -20.28
C THR A 163 -14.47 5.27 -21.19
N LYS A 164 -14.47 6.60 -21.42
CA LYS A 164 -13.48 7.28 -22.28
C LYS A 164 -12.07 7.21 -21.69
N LEU A 165 -11.95 7.37 -20.38
CA LEU A 165 -10.65 7.27 -19.71
C LEU A 165 -10.03 5.87 -19.82
N LYS A 166 -10.85 4.82 -19.87
CA LYS A 166 -10.38 3.44 -20.09
C LYS A 166 -9.77 3.27 -21.47
N GLU A 167 -10.41 3.78 -22.51
CA GLU A 167 -9.87 3.76 -23.87
C GLU A 167 -8.55 4.55 -23.95
N THR A 168 -8.47 5.65 -23.22
CA THR A 168 -7.28 6.50 -23.13
C THR A 168 -6.06 5.78 -22.56
N ILE A 169 -6.25 4.87 -21.59
CA ILE A 169 -5.14 4.07 -21.00
C ILE A 169 -4.41 3.27 -22.09
N TYR A 170 -5.16 2.59 -22.97
CA TYR A 170 -4.55 1.81 -24.05
C TYR A 170 -3.75 2.69 -25.02
N TYR A 171 -4.33 3.80 -25.41
CA TYR A 171 -3.73 4.72 -26.38
C TYR A 171 -2.47 5.39 -25.83
N THR A 172 -2.55 5.95 -24.64
CA THR A 172 -1.39 6.60 -23.98
C THR A 172 -0.28 5.61 -23.67
N THR A 173 -0.63 4.39 -23.21
CA THR A 173 0.34 3.31 -22.99
C THR A 173 1.13 2.99 -24.27
N THR A 174 0.43 2.83 -25.40
CA THR A 174 1.06 2.53 -26.69
C THR A 174 2.02 3.64 -27.11
N ARG A 175 1.61 4.90 -26.95
CA ARG A 175 2.42 6.07 -27.28
C ARG A 175 3.66 6.19 -26.40
N LEU A 176 3.51 5.99 -25.10
CA LEU A 176 4.62 6.02 -24.14
C LEU A 176 5.62 4.88 -24.36
N LYS A 177 5.16 3.66 -24.70
CA LYS A 177 6.04 2.55 -25.08
C LYS A 177 6.85 2.86 -26.32
N LYS A 178 6.20 3.37 -27.39
CA LYS A 178 6.87 3.80 -28.61
C LYS A 178 7.95 4.85 -28.33
N PHE A 179 7.68 5.82 -27.44
CA PHE A 179 8.65 6.81 -27.01
C PHE A 179 9.87 6.18 -26.31
N VAL A 180 9.67 5.18 -25.45
CA VAL A 180 10.79 4.48 -24.77
C VAL A 180 11.61 3.65 -25.74
N GLU A 181 11.01 3.08 -26.79
CA GLU A 181 11.71 2.29 -27.82
C GLU A 181 12.56 3.17 -28.76
N MET A 182 12.19 4.44 -28.96
CA MET A 182 12.98 5.38 -29.75
C MET A 182 14.29 5.70 -29.05
N LYS A 183 15.44 5.40 -29.71
CA LYS A 183 16.78 5.79 -29.27
C LYS A 183 17.03 7.26 -29.66
N SER A 184 16.37 8.20 -29.00
CA SER A 184 16.64 9.63 -29.21
C SER A 184 17.65 10.10 -28.17
N ASN A 185 18.76 10.69 -28.63
CA ASN A 185 19.79 11.32 -27.77
C ASN A 185 19.34 12.71 -27.25
N GLU A 186 18.23 13.24 -27.73
CA GLU A 186 17.82 14.65 -27.48
C GLU A 186 16.74 14.81 -26.41
N THR A 187 16.12 13.72 -25.96
CA THR A 187 15.08 13.83 -24.93
C THR A 187 15.72 13.83 -23.56
N THR A 188 15.45 14.86 -22.78
CA THR A 188 15.96 15.01 -21.41
C THR A 188 15.84 13.70 -20.64
N SER A 189 16.94 13.24 -20.05
CA SER A 189 17.03 12.03 -19.24
C SER A 189 15.88 11.93 -18.22
N TYR A 190 15.39 13.05 -17.70
CA TYR A 190 14.28 13.20 -16.76
C TYR A 190 12.94 12.66 -17.30
N VAL A 191 12.44 13.18 -18.44
CA VAL A 191 11.14 12.76 -18.99
C VAL A 191 11.14 11.26 -19.29
N ARG A 192 12.25 10.75 -19.82
CA ARG A 192 12.39 9.32 -20.09
C ARG A 192 12.32 8.48 -18.81
N LYS A 193 12.98 8.91 -17.71
CA LYS A 193 12.91 8.26 -16.41
C LYS A 193 11.45 8.24 -15.89
N MET A 194 10.75 9.36 -16.01
CA MET A 194 9.34 9.47 -15.60
C MET A 194 8.45 8.51 -16.39
N VAL A 195 8.62 8.44 -17.72
CA VAL A 195 7.84 7.54 -18.59
C VAL A 195 8.10 6.06 -18.27
N ILE A 196 9.37 5.66 -18.14
CA ILE A 196 9.73 4.28 -17.78
C ILE A 196 9.09 3.92 -16.42
N ARG A 197 9.21 4.79 -15.44
CA ARG A 197 8.63 4.61 -14.12
C ARG A 197 7.11 4.50 -14.16
N ALA A 198 6.45 5.32 -14.99
CA ALA A 198 4.99 5.27 -15.18
C ALA A 198 4.53 3.97 -15.82
N LEU A 199 5.26 3.44 -16.79
CA LEU A 199 4.96 2.17 -17.45
C LEU A 199 5.22 0.94 -16.57
N GLU A 200 6.16 1.01 -15.61
CA GLU A 200 6.36 -0.06 -14.62
C GLU A 200 5.13 -0.22 -13.71
N LEU A 201 4.65 0.89 -13.16
CA LEU A 201 3.43 0.97 -12.36
C LEU A 201 2.92 2.42 -12.39
N PRO A 202 1.64 2.68 -12.70
CA PRO A 202 1.09 4.03 -12.73
C PRO A 202 1.26 4.77 -11.40
N TYR A 203 1.52 6.07 -11.44
CA TYR A 203 1.76 6.90 -10.24
C TYR A 203 0.71 6.69 -9.14
N HIS A 204 -0.57 6.66 -9.52
CA HIS A 204 -1.69 6.46 -8.60
C HIS A 204 -1.63 5.13 -7.83
N ARG A 205 -0.94 4.11 -8.37
CA ARG A 205 -0.83 2.76 -7.79
C ARG A 205 0.50 2.50 -7.09
N ARG A 206 1.37 3.51 -6.93
CA ARG A 206 2.68 3.37 -6.28
C ARG A 206 2.61 3.70 -4.79
N VAL A 207 3.50 3.07 -4.02
CA VAL A 207 3.74 3.42 -2.62
C VAL A 207 4.36 4.81 -2.55
N GLN A 208 3.65 5.74 -1.93
CA GLN A 208 3.98 7.17 -1.94
C GLN A 208 5.38 7.48 -1.40
N ARG A 209 5.79 6.84 -0.29
CA ARG A 209 7.10 7.08 0.31
C ARG A 209 8.25 6.53 -0.54
N LEU A 210 8.04 5.41 -1.27
CA LEU A 210 9.00 4.90 -2.26
C LEU A 210 9.10 5.82 -3.47
N GLU A 211 7.98 6.36 -3.91
CA GLU A 211 7.97 7.34 -5.00
C GLU A 211 8.73 8.60 -4.60
N ALA A 212 8.51 9.11 -3.38
CA ALA A 212 9.22 10.26 -2.87
C ALA A 212 10.74 10.01 -2.84
N ARG A 213 11.17 8.83 -2.35
CA ARG A 213 12.61 8.48 -2.32
C ARG A 213 13.24 8.50 -3.72
N TRP A 214 12.55 7.92 -4.69
CA TRP A 214 12.99 7.90 -6.08
C TRP A 214 12.94 9.30 -6.71
N TYR A 215 11.86 10.04 -6.46
CA TYR A 215 11.64 11.33 -7.10
C TYR A 215 12.62 12.41 -6.60
N ILE A 216 13.05 12.37 -5.35
CA ILE A 216 14.10 13.26 -4.81
C ILE A 216 15.37 13.21 -5.69
N ASP A 217 15.81 12.00 -6.07
CA ASP A 217 17.01 11.83 -6.90
C ASP A 217 16.77 12.37 -8.33
N VAL A 218 15.61 12.05 -8.91
CA VAL A 218 15.26 12.44 -10.28
C VAL A 218 14.98 13.93 -10.39
N TYR A 219 14.31 14.53 -9.39
CA TYR A 219 14.05 15.97 -9.34
C TYR A 219 15.33 16.80 -9.25
N GLY A 220 16.34 16.32 -8.53
CA GLY A 220 17.63 16.97 -8.44
C GLY A 220 18.41 17.07 -9.77
N GLU A 221 18.00 16.29 -10.79
CA GLU A 221 18.60 16.34 -12.14
C GLU A 221 17.83 17.26 -13.11
N THR A 222 16.70 17.87 -12.68
CA THR A 222 15.90 18.71 -13.56
C THR A 222 16.51 20.11 -13.69
N PRO A 223 16.52 20.71 -14.91
CA PRO A 223 17.06 22.05 -15.10
C PRO A 223 16.34 23.13 -14.27
N ASP A 224 15.04 22.98 -14.09
CA ASP A 224 14.17 23.94 -13.40
C ASP A 224 13.91 23.54 -11.94
N MET A 225 14.82 22.75 -11.34
CA MET A 225 14.71 22.30 -9.96
C MET A 225 14.76 23.49 -8.99
N ASN A 226 13.77 23.53 -8.08
CA ASN A 226 13.80 24.48 -6.98
C ASN A 226 14.61 23.91 -5.80
N SER A 227 15.71 24.57 -5.47
CA SER A 227 16.66 24.10 -4.43
C SER A 227 16.03 24.03 -3.05
N ASN A 228 15.13 24.95 -2.69
CA ASN A 228 14.46 24.94 -1.38
C ASN A 228 13.51 23.76 -1.22
N LEU A 229 12.78 23.40 -2.30
CA LEU A 229 11.92 22.21 -2.31
C LEU A 229 12.75 20.93 -2.17
N LEU A 230 13.83 20.80 -2.93
CA LEU A 230 14.69 19.63 -2.88
C LEU A 230 15.38 19.47 -1.53
N GLU A 231 15.93 20.55 -0.98
CA GLU A 231 16.58 20.54 0.34
C GLU A 231 15.59 20.17 1.44
N LEU A 232 14.41 20.79 1.45
CA LEU A 232 13.34 20.45 2.41
C LEU A 232 12.94 18.97 2.30
N ALA A 233 12.79 18.44 1.09
CA ALA A 233 12.43 17.04 0.86
C ALA A 233 13.51 16.08 1.36
N LYS A 234 14.79 16.39 1.12
CA LYS A 234 15.92 15.60 1.63
C LYS A 234 15.97 15.57 3.17
N LEU A 235 15.81 16.75 3.80
CA LEU A 235 15.77 16.87 5.26
C LEU A 235 14.59 16.11 5.85
N ASP A 236 13.39 16.32 5.30
CA ASP A 236 12.17 15.65 5.73
C ASP A 236 12.28 14.14 5.62
N PHE A 237 12.77 13.65 4.49
CA PHE A 237 12.94 12.22 4.28
C PHE A 237 13.82 11.61 5.37
N ASN A 238 14.95 12.24 5.68
CA ASN A 238 15.88 11.77 6.70
C ASN A 238 15.30 11.83 8.12
N PHE A 239 14.54 12.88 8.46
CA PHE A 239 13.87 12.98 9.77
C PHE A 239 12.82 11.88 9.96
N VAL A 240 11.98 11.67 8.95
CA VAL A 240 10.96 10.62 8.98
C VAL A 240 11.60 9.23 9.01
N GLN A 241 12.73 9.03 8.30
CA GLN A 241 13.46 7.77 8.34
C GLN A 241 13.96 7.42 9.76
N VAL A 242 14.43 8.40 10.53
CA VAL A 242 14.85 8.18 11.93
C VAL A 242 13.69 7.68 12.78
N ILE A 243 12.52 8.32 12.64
CA ILE A 243 11.30 7.89 13.36
C ILE A 243 10.98 6.43 12.99
N HIS A 244 10.99 6.11 11.71
CA HIS A 244 10.73 4.76 11.24
C HIS A 244 11.77 3.75 11.73
N GLN A 245 13.05 4.12 11.81
CA GLN A 245 14.10 3.25 12.36
C GLN A 245 13.87 2.96 13.85
N ASP A 246 13.52 3.97 14.65
CA ASP A 246 13.27 3.80 16.08
C ASP A 246 12.02 2.96 16.37
N GLU A 247 10.98 3.11 15.53
CA GLU A 247 9.80 2.24 15.58
C GLU A 247 10.17 0.79 15.25
N LEU A 248 10.96 0.55 14.20
CA LEU A 248 11.38 -0.80 13.79
C LEU A 248 12.25 -1.48 14.86
N LYS A 249 13.16 -0.75 15.52
CA LYS A 249 13.92 -1.26 16.69
C LYS A 249 13.00 -1.72 17.82
N SER A 250 12.01 -0.90 18.16
CA SER A 250 11.02 -1.21 19.19
C SER A 250 10.21 -2.45 18.82
N LEU A 251 9.75 -2.54 17.58
CA LEU A 251 8.99 -3.67 17.06
C LEU A 251 9.81 -4.96 16.99
N SER A 252 11.07 -4.88 16.55
CA SER A 252 11.98 -6.03 16.54
C SER A 252 12.23 -6.56 17.96
N SER A 253 12.37 -5.64 18.94
CA SER A 253 12.50 -6.01 20.36
C SER A 253 11.21 -6.65 20.90
N TRP A 254 10.04 -6.12 20.54
CA TRP A 254 8.74 -6.72 20.89
C TRP A 254 8.61 -8.13 20.31
N TRP A 255 8.88 -8.31 19.01
CA TRP A 255 8.77 -9.58 18.32
C TRP A 255 9.68 -10.65 18.94
N SER A 256 10.94 -10.31 19.21
CA SER A 256 11.86 -11.20 19.90
C SER A 256 11.36 -11.63 21.29
N LYS A 257 10.72 -10.71 22.05
CA LYS A 257 10.18 -10.99 23.38
C LYS A 257 8.93 -11.86 23.37
N THR A 258 8.19 -11.93 22.28
CA THR A 258 7.03 -12.86 22.16
C THR A 258 7.46 -14.32 22.27
N GLY A 259 8.70 -14.63 21.87
CA GLY A 259 9.23 -15.99 21.83
C GLY A 259 8.57 -16.89 20.77
N LEU A 260 7.71 -16.34 19.92
CA LEU A 260 6.99 -17.10 18.89
C LEU A 260 7.97 -17.79 17.92
N THR A 261 8.94 -17.06 17.37
CA THR A 261 9.94 -17.62 16.44
C THR A 261 10.81 -18.73 17.04
N LYS A 262 11.03 -18.70 18.37
CA LYS A 262 11.79 -19.75 19.05
C LYS A 262 10.99 -21.02 19.29
N THR A 263 9.67 -20.91 19.40
CA THR A 263 8.77 -22.03 19.70
C THR A 263 8.10 -22.58 18.45
N LEU A 264 7.85 -21.74 17.45
CA LEU A 264 7.23 -22.06 16.18
C LEU A 264 8.28 -21.89 15.07
N ASP A 265 9.16 -22.85 14.90
CA ASP A 265 10.28 -22.84 13.96
C ASP A 265 9.84 -22.87 12.48
N PHE A 266 8.57 -23.17 12.23
CA PHE A 266 7.95 -23.19 10.91
C PHE A 266 7.39 -21.82 10.49
N VAL A 267 7.32 -20.83 11.41
CA VAL A 267 6.72 -19.52 11.14
C VAL A 267 7.72 -18.58 10.46
N ARG A 268 7.22 -17.86 9.47
CA ARG A 268 8.00 -16.81 8.78
C ARG A 268 8.34 -15.67 9.73
N ASP A 269 9.61 -15.37 9.90
CA ASP A 269 10.06 -14.13 10.55
C ASP A 269 10.13 -13.01 9.51
N ARG A 270 9.12 -12.13 9.52
CA ARG A 270 8.93 -11.06 8.53
C ARG A 270 8.62 -9.70 9.18
N ILE A 271 9.23 -9.43 10.33
CA ILE A 271 8.98 -8.18 11.08
C ILE A 271 9.30 -6.94 10.24
N THR A 272 10.37 -6.97 9.46
CA THR A 272 10.82 -5.84 8.65
C THR A 272 9.92 -5.64 7.43
N GLU A 273 9.51 -6.71 6.75
CA GLU A 273 8.57 -6.69 5.63
C GLU A 273 7.17 -6.23 6.08
N SER A 274 6.74 -6.66 7.26
CA SER A 274 5.50 -6.21 7.89
C SER A 274 5.54 -4.73 8.24
N TYR A 275 6.65 -4.27 8.80
CA TYR A 275 6.84 -2.85 9.10
C TYR A 275 6.93 -1.99 7.82
N PHE A 276 7.63 -2.46 6.80
CA PHE A 276 7.65 -1.82 5.48
C PHE A 276 6.23 -1.68 4.91
N SER A 277 5.41 -2.73 5.03
CA SER A 277 4.01 -2.68 4.62
C SER A 277 3.21 -1.64 5.42
N SER A 278 3.42 -1.55 6.72
CA SER A 278 2.79 -0.53 7.59
C SER A 278 3.19 0.90 7.21
N VAL A 279 4.47 1.13 6.89
CA VAL A 279 4.96 2.43 6.36
C VAL A 279 4.32 2.74 5.01
N GLY A 280 4.13 1.73 4.16
CA GLY A 280 3.45 1.90 2.88
C GLY A 280 1.97 2.25 3.00
N VAL A 281 1.30 1.81 4.08
CA VAL A 281 -0.11 2.13 4.38
C VAL A 281 -0.27 3.55 4.92
N ILE A 282 0.62 3.96 5.84
CA ILE A 282 0.54 5.27 6.49
C ILE A 282 1.96 5.71 6.91
N CYS A 283 2.54 6.67 6.19
CA CYS A 283 3.96 7.01 6.32
C CYS A 283 4.24 8.28 7.13
N GLU A 284 3.24 9.13 7.38
CA GLU A 284 3.41 10.41 8.04
C GLU A 284 3.86 10.23 9.50
N PRO A 285 4.76 11.07 10.01
CA PRO A 285 5.41 10.86 11.30
C PRO A 285 4.47 10.82 12.50
N GLU A 286 3.35 11.53 12.46
CA GLU A 286 2.34 11.56 13.53
C GLU A 286 1.61 10.22 13.74
N PHE A 287 1.63 9.32 12.76
CA PHE A 287 0.96 8.02 12.83
C PHE A 287 1.83 6.88 13.34
N ALA A 288 2.84 7.16 14.16
CA ALA A 288 3.75 6.16 14.72
C ALA A 288 3.02 4.99 15.40
N TYR A 289 2.02 5.30 16.26
CA TYR A 289 1.23 4.27 16.94
C TYR A 289 0.43 3.39 15.94
N HIS A 290 -0.12 3.99 14.88
CA HIS A 290 -0.87 3.26 13.84
C HIS A 290 0.05 2.24 13.14
N ARG A 291 1.26 2.63 12.76
CA ARG A 291 2.24 1.73 12.14
C ARG A 291 2.67 0.60 13.05
N GLN A 292 2.94 0.91 14.32
CA GLN A 292 3.33 -0.12 15.29
C GLN A 292 2.21 -1.13 15.51
N MET A 293 0.98 -0.68 15.65
CA MET A 293 -0.20 -1.55 15.78
C MET A 293 -0.38 -2.41 14.52
N LEU A 294 -0.36 -1.79 13.32
CA LEU A 294 -0.48 -2.52 12.07
C LEU A 294 0.59 -3.60 11.90
N THR A 295 1.84 -3.29 12.25
CA THR A 295 2.94 -4.26 12.16
C THR A 295 2.73 -5.46 13.07
N LYS A 296 2.26 -5.23 14.30
CA LYS A 296 1.90 -6.32 15.20
C LYS A 296 0.76 -7.17 14.65
N VAL A 297 -0.25 -6.54 14.07
CA VAL A 297 -1.37 -7.23 13.41
C VAL A 297 -0.87 -8.07 12.22
N PHE A 298 -0.02 -7.52 11.35
CA PHE A 298 0.59 -8.26 10.24
C PHE A 298 1.37 -9.49 10.72
N MET A 299 2.18 -9.34 11.77
CA MET A 299 2.98 -10.46 12.32
C MET A 299 2.10 -11.57 12.90
N LEU A 300 1.03 -11.21 13.61
CA LEU A 300 0.08 -12.18 14.15
C LEU A 300 -0.71 -12.87 13.05
N ILE A 301 -1.12 -12.15 12.00
CA ILE A 301 -1.74 -12.72 10.81
C ILE A 301 -0.79 -13.73 10.15
N THR A 302 0.46 -13.35 9.89
CA THR A 302 1.46 -14.23 9.28
C THR A 302 1.67 -15.50 10.11
N THR A 303 1.73 -15.37 11.43
CA THR A 303 1.87 -16.53 12.34
C THR A 303 0.68 -17.48 12.25
N ILE A 304 -0.54 -16.93 12.23
CA ILE A 304 -1.77 -17.73 12.14
C ILE A 304 -1.91 -18.34 10.76
N ASP A 305 -1.61 -17.59 9.69
CA ASP A 305 -1.59 -18.08 8.31
C ASP A 305 -0.67 -19.32 8.16
N ASP A 306 0.56 -19.25 8.67
CA ASP A 306 1.50 -20.37 8.66
C ASP A 306 1.00 -21.58 9.48
N ILE A 307 0.24 -21.35 10.54
CA ILE A 307 -0.42 -22.43 11.31
C ILE A 307 -1.48 -23.13 10.45
N TYR A 308 -2.32 -22.35 9.74
CA TYR A 308 -3.42 -22.93 8.94
C TYR A 308 -2.95 -23.56 7.64
N ASP A 309 -2.02 -22.93 6.95
CA ASP A 309 -1.59 -23.38 5.62
C ASP A 309 -0.61 -24.54 5.68
N ILE A 310 0.21 -24.62 6.75
CA ILE A 310 1.37 -25.51 6.72
C ILE A 310 1.39 -26.50 7.86
N TYR A 311 1.18 -26.07 9.11
CA TYR A 311 1.59 -26.87 10.26
C TYR A 311 0.43 -27.59 10.98
N GLY A 312 -0.73 -26.94 11.12
CA GLY A 312 -1.85 -27.45 11.90
C GLY A 312 -2.56 -28.63 11.25
N THR A 313 -2.97 -29.64 12.04
CA THR A 313 -3.90 -30.65 11.56
C THR A 313 -5.32 -30.08 11.48
N LEU A 314 -6.18 -30.66 10.66
CA LEU A 314 -7.54 -30.14 10.49
C LEU A 314 -8.32 -30.08 11.81
N GLU A 315 -8.13 -31.06 12.69
CA GLU A 315 -8.75 -31.13 14.02
C GLU A 315 -8.24 -29.99 14.93
N GLU A 316 -6.93 -29.76 14.93
CA GLU A 316 -6.30 -28.65 15.67
C GLU A 316 -6.80 -27.30 15.15
N LEU A 317 -6.91 -27.11 13.83
CA LEU A 317 -7.41 -25.89 13.20
C LEU A 317 -8.89 -25.61 13.53
N GLN A 318 -9.73 -26.66 13.54
CA GLN A 318 -11.13 -26.55 13.96
C GLN A 318 -11.24 -26.11 15.42
N LEU A 319 -10.43 -26.69 16.30
CA LEU A 319 -10.40 -26.35 17.72
C LEU A 319 -9.91 -24.91 17.93
N PHE A 320 -8.82 -24.51 17.26
CA PHE A 320 -8.28 -23.16 17.33
C PHE A 320 -9.30 -22.13 16.85
N THR A 321 -9.96 -22.37 15.71
CA THR A 321 -11.03 -21.50 15.20
C THR A 321 -12.15 -21.32 16.21
N ALA A 322 -12.62 -22.41 16.84
CA ALA A 322 -13.71 -22.37 17.83
C ALA A 322 -13.32 -21.58 19.10
N ILE A 323 -12.05 -21.65 19.51
CA ILE A 323 -11.52 -20.93 20.68
C ILE A 323 -11.36 -19.45 20.36
N VAL A 324 -10.83 -19.09 19.18
CA VAL A 324 -10.72 -17.71 18.71
C VAL A 324 -12.11 -17.08 18.55
N GLU A 325 -13.08 -17.81 17.99
CA GLU A 325 -14.46 -17.31 17.83
C GLU A 325 -15.11 -16.94 19.16
N LYS A 326 -14.89 -17.73 20.20
CA LYS A 326 -15.42 -17.45 21.54
C LYS A 326 -14.56 -16.48 22.35
N TRP A 327 -13.30 -16.31 21.97
CA TRP A 327 -12.29 -15.53 22.73
C TRP A 327 -12.09 -16.08 24.13
N ASP A 328 -12.11 -17.41 24.26
CA ASP A 328 -12.22 -18.10 25.55
C ASP A 328 -10.88 -18.63 26.05
N VAL A 329 -10.26 -17.89 26.99
CA VAL A 329 -8.99 -18.28 27.63
C VAL A 329 -9.12 -19.53 28.50
N ASN A 330 -10.34 -19.88 28.98
CA ASN A 330 -10.51 -21.04 29.85
C ASN A 330 -10.30 -22.37 29.10
N ARG A 331 -10.45 -22.33 27.77
CA ARG A 331 -10.23 -23.47 26.90
C ARG A 331 -8.79 -23.60 26.38
N LEU A 332 -7.89 -22.77 26.88
CA LEU A 332 -6.49 -22.74 26.44
C LEU A 332 -5.81 -24.11 26.55
N GLU A 333 -6.11 -24.87 27.61
CA GLU A 333 -5.50 -26.19 27.86
C GLU A 333 -5.89 -27.26 26.83
N GLU A 334 -6.95 -27.04 26.05
CA GLU A 334 -7.35 -27.95 24.97
C GLU A 334 -6.43 -27.83 23.73
N LEU A 335 -5.73 -26.70 23.57
CA LEU A 335 -4.84 -26.43 22.44
C LEU A 335 -3.48 -27.10 22.57
N PRO A 336 -2.83 -27.51 21.47
CA PRO A 336 -1.42 -27.89 21.47
C PRO A 336 -0.53 -26.71 21.87
N LYS A 337 0.65 -26.97 22.42
CA LYS A 337 1.55 -25.97 23.02
C LYS A 337 1.81 -24.78 22.09
N TYR A 338 2.05 -24.99 20.81
CA TYR A 338 2.34 -23.95 19.85
C TYR A 338 1.13 -23.03 19.61
N MET A 339 -0.07 -23.57 19.54
CA MET A 339 -1.30 -22.78 19.43
C MET A 339 -1.65 -22.04 20.70
N LYS A 340 -1.36 -22.59 21.91
CA LYS A 340 -1.53 -21.88 23.18
C LYS A 340 -0.74 -20.57 23.20
N LEU A 341 0.53 -20.65 22.81
CA LEU A 341 1.40 -19.46 22.79
C LEU A 341 0.90 -18.43 21.78
N CYS A 342 0.53 -18.87 20.57
CA CYS A 342 -0.01 -17.99 19.55
C CYS A 342 -1.32 -17.30 20.01
N PHE A 343 -2.25 -18.04 20.58
CA PHE A 343 -3.53 -17.53 21.05
C PHE A 343 -3.37 -16.53 22.21
N LEU A 344 -2.49 -16.80 23.17
CA LEU A 344 -2.21 -15.86 24.27
C LEU A 344 -1.54 -14.58 23.77
N CYS A 345 -0.61 -14.69 22.83
CA CYS A 345 0.00 -13.51 22.20
C CYS A 345 -1.07 -12.67 21.49
N LEU A 346 -1.95 -13.30 20.70
CA LEU A 346 -3.06 -12.65 20.02
C LEU A 346 -3.98 -11.91 21.00
N ILE A 347 -4.48 -12.60 22.03
CA ILE A 347 -5.41 -11.99 23.00
C ILE A 347 -4.76 -10.80 23.71
N ASN A 348 -3.52 -10.92 24.16
CA ASN A 348 -2.84 -9.87 24.89
C ASN A 348 -2.67 -8.61 24.03
N GLU A 349 -2.21 -8.74 22.80
CA GLU A 349 -2.02 -7.59 21.91
C GLU A 349 -3.35 -6.93 21.52
N ILE A 350 -4.38 -7.72 21.19
CA ILE A 350 -5.68 -7.16 20.80
C ILE A 350 -6.41 -6.52 21.98
N ASN A 351 -6.33 -7.11 23.17
CA ASN A 351 -6.88 -6.50 24.37
C ASN A 351 -6.13 -5.21 24.75
N GLN A 352 -4.81 -5.15 24.56
CA GLN A 352 -4.04 -3.92 24.78
C GLN A 352 -4.47 -2.82 23.82
N ILE A 353 -4.64 -3.13 22.52
CA ILE A 353 -5.16 -2.17 21.53
C ILE A 353 -6.55 -1.68 21.96
N GLY A 354 -7.45 -2.61 22.29
CA GLY A 354 -8.81 -2.29 22.73
C GLY A 354 -8.84 -1.43 24.00
N TYR A 355 -7.96 -1.72 24.96
CA TYR A 355 -7.83 -0.92 26.18
C TYR A 355 -7.40 0.52 25.88
N LEU A 356 -6.39 0.71 25.03
CA LEU A 356 -5.90 2.05 24.69
C LEU A 356 -6.97 2.86 23.97
N ILE A 357 -7.69 2.25 23.03
CA ILE A 357 -8.80 2.93 22.33
C ILE A 357 -9.94 3.27 23.29
N LEU A 358 -10.30 2.36 24.20
CA LEU A 358 -11.32 2.62 25.21
C LEU A 358 -10.91 3.77 26.15
N ARG A 359 -9.63 3.80 26.59
CA ARG A 359 -9.10 4.87 27.44
C ARG A 359 -9.13 6.22 26.74
N ASP A 360 -8.71 6.28 25.49
CA ASP A 360 -8.46 7.55 24.79
C ASP A 360 -9.71 8.07 24.08
N LYS A 361 -10.63 7.18 23.66
CA LYS A 361 -11.84 7.51 22.90
C LYS A 361 -13.15 7.12 23.57
N GLY A 362 -13.12 6.43 24.72
CA GLY A 362 -14.31 6.02 25.45
C GLY A 362 -15.14 4.92 24.77
N PHE A 363 -14.62 4.26 23.71
CA PHE A 363 -15.35 3.29 22.90
C PHE A 363 -14.72 1.90 22.98
N ASN A 364 -15.53 0.86 23.27
CA ASN A 364 -15.07 -0.52 23.34
C ASN A 364 -15.06 -1.17 21.94
N VAL A 365 -13.87 -1.32 21.37
CA VAL A 365 -13.66 -1.93 20.04
C VAL A 365 -13.44 -3.45 20.09
N ILE A 366 -13.20 -4.04 21.27
CA ILE A 366 -12.85 -5.46 21.41
C ILE A 366 -13.83 -6.40 20.71
N PRO A 367 -15.16 -6.23 20.78
CA PRO A 367 -16.10 -7.10 20.07
C PRO A 367 -15.89 -7.13 18.53
N TYR A 368 -15.55 -5.99 17.94
CA TYR A 368 -15.33 -5.85 16.49
C TYR A 368 -13.98 -6.45 16.08
N LEU A 369 -12.93 -6.19 16.86
CA LEU A 369 -11.62 -6.78 16.62
C LEU A 369 -11.68 -8.29 16.74
N LYS A 370 -12.24 -8.83 17.82
CA LYS A 370 -12.48 -10.26 18.00
C LYS A 370 -13.22 -10.88 16.81
N LYS A 371 -14.31 -10.24 16.36
CA LYS A 371 -15.10 -10.73 15.23
C LYS A 371 -14.23 -10.82 13.97
N SER A 372 -13.40 -9.81 13.66
CA SER A 372 -12.55 -9.80 12.48
C SER A 372 -11.52 -10.95 12.49
N TRP A 373 -10.91 -11.24 13.64
CA TRP A 373 -10.01 -12.38 13.80
C TRP A 373 -10.72 -13.74 13.67
N ALA A 374 -11.91 -13.86 14.25
CA ALA A 374 -12.72 -15.07 14.15
C ALA A 374 -13.13 -15.37 12.70
N ASP A 375 -13.57 -14.35 11.97
CA ASP A 375 -14.01 -14.51 10.59
C ASP A 375 -12.81 -14.83 9.66
N MET A 376 -11.65 -14.22 9.89
CA MET A 376 -10.41 -14.58 9.20
C MET A 376 -10.04 -16.06 9.46
N CYS A 377 -10.03 -16.52 10.72
CA CYS A 377 -9.74 -17.92 11.04
C CYS A 377 -10.75 -18.89 10.39
N LYS A 378 -12.02 -18.51 10.28
CA LYS A 378 -13.04 -19.34 9.57
C LYS A 378 -12.73 -19.47 8.08
N THR A 379 -12.27 -18.40 7.44
CA THR A 379 -11.92 -18.46 6.01
C THR A 379 -10.66 -19.31 5.78
N PHE A 380 -9.66 -19.19 6.63
CA PHE A 380 -8.49 -20.07 6.59
C PHE A 380 -8.87 -21.54 6.83
N LEU A 381 -9.77 -21.81 7.78
CA LEU A 381 -10.29 -23.17 8.00
C LEU A 381 -11.05 -23.70 6.77
N LYS A 382 -11.77 -22.84 6.05
CA LYS A 382 -12.45 -23.25 4.80
C LYS A 382 -11.43 -23.66 3.74
N GLU A 383 -10.35 -22.90 3.58
CA GLU A 383 -9.24 -23.25 2.66
C GLU A 383 -8.52 -24.54 3.07
N ALA A 384 -8.26 -24.74 4.37
CA ALA A 384 -7.69 -25.99 4.88
C ALA A 384 -8.60 -27.20 4.61
N LYS A 385 -9.93 -27.04 4.69
CA LYS A 385 -10.90 -28.07 4.33
C LYS A 385 -10.89 -28.37 2.83
N TRP A 386 -10.82 -27.36 1.98
CA TRP A 386 -10.66 -27.55 0.53
C TRP A 386 -9.40 -28.36 0.21
N TYR A 387 -8.28 -27.99 0.83
CA TYR A 387 -7.02 -28.71 0.69
C TYR A 387 -7.15 -30.19 1.06
N LYS A 388 -7.69 -30.48 2.25
CA LYS A 388 -7.80 -31.87 2.77
C LYS A 388 -8.77 -32.73 1.95
N SER A 389 -9.83 -32.13 1.41
CA SER A 389 -10.83 -32.84 0.58
C SER A 389 -10.47 -32.90 -0.90
N GLY A 390 -9.46 -32.16 -1.36
CA GLY A 390 -9.16 -32.01 -2.79
C GLY A 390 -10.25 -31.25 -3.56
N TYR A 391 -11.06 -30.46 -2.86
CA TYR A 391 -12.11 -29.65 -3.47
C TYR A 391 -11.52 -28.54 -4.34
N LYS A 392 -12.14 -28.31 -5.50
CA LYS A 392 -11.71 -27.29 -6.45
C LYS A 392 -12.83 -26.26 -6.61
N PRO A 393 -12.72 -25.08 -5.96
CA PRO A 393 -13.72 -24.03 -6.11
C PRO A 393 -13.69 -23.42 -7.52
N ASN A 394 -14.84 -22.90 -7.99
CA ASN A 394 -14.86 -21.97 -9.11
C ASN A 394 -14.32 -20.61 -8.68
N LEU A 395 -14.13 -19.68 -9.64
CA LEU A 395 -13.54 -18.37 -9.33
C LEU A 395 -14.42 -17.53 -8.40
N GLU A 396 -15.74 -17.56 -8.57
CA GLU A 396 -16.68 -16.81 -7.71
C GLU A 396 -16.60 -17.32 -6.26
N GLU A 397 -16.70 -18.63 -6.07
CA GLU A 397 -16.62 -19.25 -4.74
C GLU A 397 -15.25 -19.02 -4.07
N TYR A 398 -14.18 -19.07 -4.85
CA TYR A 398 -12.84 -18.73 -4.37
C TYR A 398 -12.78 -17.29 -3.91
N MET A 399 -13.25 -16.33 -4.72
CA MET A 399 -13.22 -14.91 -4.40
C MET A 399 -14.13 -14.52 -3.24
N GLU A 400 -15.27 -15.18 -3.07
CA GLU A 400 -16.15 -15.01 -1.90
C GLU A 400 -15.43 -15.32 -0.58
N ASN A 401 -14.51 -16.28 -0.57
CA ASN A 401 -13.65 -16.58 0.58
C ASN A 401 -12.37 -15.72 0.55
N GLY A 402 -11.76 -15.55 -0.62
CA GLY A 402 -10.41 -15.02 -0.81
C GLY A 402 -10.25 -13.56 -0.39
N TRP A 403 -11.27 -12.71 -0.55
CA TRP A 403 -11.17 -11.34 -0.09
C TRP A 403 -11.13 -11.24 1.44
N LEU A 404 -11.79 -12.15 2.17
CA LEU A 404 -11.71 -12.23 3.64
C LEU A 404 -10.41 -12.88 4.10
N SER A 405 -10.01 -14.00 3.47
CA SER A 405 -8.75 -14.69 3.79
C SER A 405 -7.50 -13.92 3.36
N SER A 406 -7.64 -12.85 2.56
CA SER A 406 -6.55 -11.88 2.34
C SER A 406 -6.10 -11.17 3.61
N SER A 407 -6.87 -11.29 4.71
CA SER A 407 -6.68 -10.62 6.01
C SER A 407 -6.81 -9.08 5.99
N VAL A 408 -7.02 -8.48 4.82
CA VAL A 408 -7.21 -7.03 4.66
C VAL A 408 -8.37 -6.50 5.51
N PRO A 409 -9.54 -7.17 5.61
CA PRO A 409 -10.60 -6.72 6.49
C PRO A 409 -10.14 -6.62 7.95
N THR A 410 -9.40 -7.60 8.45
CA THR A 410 -8.86 -7.58 9.82
C THR A 410 -7.90 -6.38 9.99
N ILE A 411 -6.97 -6.16 9.05
CA ILE A 411 -6.02 -5.05 9.08
C ILE A 411 -6.76 -3.70 9.09
N LEU A 412 -7.69 -3.49 8.16
CA LEU A 412 -8.38 -2.21 8.01
C LEU A 412 -9.37 -1.93 9.14
N ILE A 413 -10.01 -2.93 9.74
CA ILE A 413 -10.84 -2.72 10.94
C ILE A 413 -10.01 -2.25 12.12
N HIS A 414 -8.81 -2.81 12.35
CA HIS A 414 -7.91 -2.31 13.38
C HIS A 414 -7.53 -0.85 13.13
N LEU A 415 -7.23 -0.51 11.89
CA LEU A 415 -6.87 0.86 11.52
C LEU A 415 -8.06 1.82 11.65
N LEU A 416 -9.26 1.41 11.21
CA LEU A 416 -10.48 2.22 11.33
C LEU A 416 -10.76 2.63 12.77
N CYS A 417 -10.54 1.71 13.72
CA CYS A 417 -10.71 1.99 15.15
C CYS A 417 -9.79 3.12 15.68
N LEU A 418 -8.71 3.45 14.97
CA LEU A 418 -7.77 4.50 15.36
C LEU A 418 -8.12 5.87 14.76
N PHE A 419 -8.89 5.93 13.68
CA PHE A 419 -9.33 7.21 13.13
C PHE A 419 -10.44 7.85 13.99
N PRO A 420 -10.59 9.20 13.97
CA PRO A 420 -11.75 9.87 14.57
C PRO A 420 -13.05 9.52 13.81
N ASP A 421 -14.20 9.78 14.44
CA ASP A 421 -15.53 9.67 13.83
C ASP A 421 -15.82 8.28 13.22
N GLN A 422 -15.71 7.25 14.05
CA GLN A 422 -15.92 5.86 13.64
C GLN A 422 -17.39 5.62 13.26
N ASN A 423 -17.60 5.09 12.07
CA ASN A 423 -18.92 4.58 11.69
C ASN A 423 -19.08 3.13 12.19
N LEU A 424 -19.94 2.94 13.20
CA LEU A 424 -20.19 1.64 13.83
C LEU A 424 -20.73 0.60 12.86
N ASP A 425 -21.55 1.00 11.87
CA ASP A 425 -22.12 0.08 10.89
C ASP A 425 -21.03 -0.58 10.04
N ILE A 426 -19.96 0.15 9.73
CA ILE A 426 -18.80 -0.37 9.00
C ILE A 426 -18.02 -1.35 9.86
N LEU A 427 -17.83 -1.06 11.16
CA LEU A 427 -17.19 -1.98 12.10
C LEU A 427 -17.96 -3.29 12.25
N VAL A 428 -19.29 -3.25 12.17
CA VAL A 428 -20.15 -4.44 12.30
C VAL A 428 -20.11 -5.30 11.04
N SER A 429 -20.22 -4.68 9.86
CA SER A 429 -20.43 -5.41 8.61
C SER A 429 -19.17 -5.70 7.82
N TYR A 430 -18.11 -4.87 7.97
CA TYR A 430 -16.92 -4.72 7.10
C TYR A 430 -17.14 -4.90 5.58
N HIS A 431 -18.38 -4.93 5.14
CA HIS A 431 -18.72 -5.03 3.71
C HIS A 431 -18.60 -3.69 2.98
N HIS A 432 -17.95 -2.70 3.62
CA HIS A 432 -17.72 -1.42 2.94
C HIS A 432 -16.83 -1.63 1.71
N HIS A 433 -17.21 -0.99 0.60
CA HIS A 433 -16.52 -1.15 -0.69
C HIS A 433 -15.03 -0.84 -0.63
N ALA A 434 -14.59 0.15 0.16
CA ALA A 434 -13.16 0.44 0.33
C ALA A 434 -12.38 -0.75 0.89
N ILE A 435 -12.94 -1.46 1.88
CA ILE A 435 -12.31 -2.65 2.48
C ILE A 435 -12.30 -3.79 1.47
N ARG A 436 -13.46 -4.08 0.83
CA ARG A 436 -13.58 -5.20 -0.12
C ARG A 436 -12.68 -5.02 -1.33
N ASN A 437 -12.63 -3.82 -1.92
CA ASN A 437 -11.80 -3.56 -3.10
C ASN A 437 -10.29 -3.59 -2.78
N SER A 438 -9.87 -3.03 -1.65
CA SER A 438 -8.48 -3.16 -1.17
C SER A 438 -8.10 -4.63 -0.96
N ALA A 439 -8.99 -5.42 -0.35
CA ALA A 439 -8.83 -6.86 -0.14
C ALA A 439 -8.72 -7.65 -1.46
N THR A 440 -9.57 -7.32 -2.42
CA THR A 440 -9.55 -7.91 -3.76
C THR A 440 -8.23 -7.61 -4.48
N ILE A 441 -7.75 -6.36 -4.42
CA ILE A 441 -6.47 -5.97 -5.02
C ILE A 441 -5.33 -6.78 -4.39
N LEU A 442 -5.28 -6.89 -3.05
CA LEU A 442 -4.23 -7.63 -2.37
C LEU A 442 -4.28 -9.13 -2.73
N ARG A 443 -5.45 -9.78 -2.61
CA ARG A 443 -5.60 -11.21 -2.92
C ARG A 443 -5.18 -11.52 -4.35
N LEU A 444 -5.66 -10.77 -5.32
CA LEU A 444 -5.36 -11.04 -6.72
C LEU A 444 -3.91 -10.69 -7.10
N ALA A 445 -3.30 -9.66 -6.50
CA ALA A 445 -1.90 -9.36 -6.71
C ALA A 445 -0.99 -10.46 -6.13
N ASN A 446 -1.31 -10.96 -4.93
CA ASN A 446 -0.63 -12.10 -4.31
C ASN A 446 -0.75 -13.34 -5.19
N ASP A 447 -1.97 -13.72 -5.61
CA ASP A 447 -2.21 -14.90 -6.44
C ASP A 447 -1.45 -14.84 -7.77
N LEU A 448 -1.40 -13.68 -8.43
CA LEU A 448 -0.61 -13.50 -9.66
C LEU A 448 0.89 -13.75 -9.44
N ALA A 449 1.40 -13.44 -8.24
CA ALA A 449 2.82 -13.59 -7.92
C ALA A 449 3.19 -14.99 -7.45
N THR A 450 2.29 -15.65 -6.67
CA THR A 450 2.63 -16.86 -5.91
C THR A 450 2.03 -18.14 -6.47
N SER A 451 0.92 -18.05 -7.20
CA SER A 451 0.09 -19.20 -7.56
C SER A 451 0.83 -20.34 -8.27
N SER A 452 1.81 -20.06 -9.12
CA SER A 452 2.56 -21.10 -9.83
C SER A 452 3.51 -21.87 -8.90
N GLU A 453 4.18 -21.18 -7.96
CA GLU A 453 5.06 -21.82 -6.98
C GLU A 453 4.25 -22.61 -5.93
N GLU A 454 3.10 -22.06 -5.49
CA GLU A 454 2.19 -22.69 -4.55
C GLU A 454 1.56 -23.97 -5.14
N LEU A 455 1.11 -23.91 -6.39
CA LEU A 455 0.59 -25.09 -7.08
C LEU A 455 1.65 -26.18 -7.23
N ALA A 456 2.91 -25.81 -7.53
CA ALA A 456 4.03 -26.75 -7.61
C ALA A 456 4.34 -27.44 -6.26
N ARG A 457 4.02 -26.77 -5.13
CA ARG A 457 4.09 -27.36 -3.79
C ARG A 457 2.88 -28.22 -3.43
N GLY A 458 1.84 -28.24 -4.29
CA GLY A 458 0.61 -28.98 -4.07
C GLY A 458 -0.42 -28.24 -3.21
N ASP A 459 -0.34 -26.92 -3.12
CA ASP A 459 -1.32 -26.09 -2.41
C ASP A 459 -2.65 -25.97 -3.19
N ASN A 460 -3.67 -25.36 -2.59
CA ASN A 460 -4.97 -25.12 -3.21
C ASN A 460 -4.87 -24.29 -4.49
N MET A 461 -5.84 -24.48 -5.39
CA MET A 461 -6.01 -23.61 -6.54
C MET A 461 -6.25 -22.17 -6.07
N LYS A 462 -5.57 -21.22 -6.71
CA LYS A 462 -5.76 -19.77 -6.51
C LYS A 462 -6.58 -19.19 -7.68
N SER A 463 -6.85 -17.90 -7.67
CA SER A 463 -7.73 -17.25 -8.66
C SER A 463 -7.39 -17.59 -10.11
N VAL A 464 -6.10 -17.63 -10.47
CA VAL A 464 -5.66 -17.96 -11.83
C VAL A 464 -6.08 -19.39 -12.21
N GLN A 465 -5.81 -20.38 -11.34
CA GLN A 465 -6.14 -21.77 -11.59
C GLN A 465 -7.66 -22.01 -11.54
N CYS A 466 -8.39 -21.33 -10.66
CA CYS A 466 -9.86 -21.40 -10.63
C CYS A 466 -10.46 -20.94 -11.96
N HIS A 467 -9.99 -19.79 -12.50
CA HIS A 467 -10.43 -19.31 -13.79
C HIS A 467 -10.07 -20.25 -14.95
N MET A 468 -8.83 -20.79 -14.96
CA MET A 468 -8.42 -21.80 -15.96
C MET A 468 -9.31 -23.04 -15.91
N HIS A 469 -9.63 -23.52 -14.70
CA HIS A 469 -10.42 -24.73 -14.50
C HIS A 469 -11.88 -24.52 -14.95
N GLU A 470 -12.46 -23.37 -14.65
CA GLU A 470 -13.84 -23.04 -14.98
C GLU A 470 -14.06 -22.80 -16.49
N THR A 471 -13.12 -22.05 -17.12
CA THR A 471 -13.28 -21.58 -18.51
C THR A 471 -12.55 -22.44 -19.54
N GLY A 472 -11.56 -23.25 -19.11
CA GLY A 472 -10.65 -23.91 -20.03
C GLY A 472 -9.62 -22.99 -20.70
N SER A 473 -9.54 -21.72 -20.28
CA SER A 473 -8.63 -20.74 -20.87
C SER A 473 -7.17 -21.03 -20.54
N PRO A 474 -6.23 -20.67 -21.46
CA PRO A 474 -4.80 -20.72 -21.17
C PRO A 474 -4.40 -19.83 -19.98
N GLU A 475 -3.28 -20.15 -19.31
CA GLU A 475 -2.79 -19.38 -18.18
C GLU A 475 -2.58 -17.90 -18.48
N ALA A 476 -2.06 -17.57 -19.66
CA ALA A 476 -1.81 -16.18 -20.05
C ALA A 476 -3.10 -15.35 -20.12
N GLU A 477 -4.19 -15.91 -20.67
CA GLU A 477 -5.50 -15.27 -20.71
C GLU A 477 -6.12 -15.15 -19.33
N SER A 478 -6.01 -16.21 -18.50
CA SER A 478 -6.49 -16.19 -17.14
C SER A 478 -5.76 -15.12 -16.30
N ARG A 479 -4.45 -15.01 -16.43
CA ARG A 479 -3.68 -13.93 -15.78
C ARG A 479 -4.08 -12.54 -16.29
N ALA A 480 -4.41 -12.38 -17.56
CA ALA A 480 -4.91 -11.11 -18.11
C ALA A 480 -6.27 -10.75 -17.49
N TYR A 481 -7.19 -11.72 -17.39
CA TYR A 481 -8.48 -11.55 -16.73
C TYR A 481 -8.35 -11.14 -15.25
N ILE A 482 -7.46 -11.81 -14.51
CA ILE A 482 -7.19 -11.43 -13.10
C ILE A 482 -6.62 -10.01 -12.97
N ARG A 483 -5.78 -9.56 -13.91
CA ARG A 483 -5.30 -8.16 -13.94
C ARG A 483 -6.44 -7.17 -14.23
N GLU A 484 -7.38 -7.53 -15.07
CA GLU A 484 -8.57 -6.72 -15.33
C GLU A 484 -9.43 -6.59 -14.05
N MET A 485 -9.65 -7.68 -13.32
CA MET A 485 -10.34 -7.63 -12.02
C MET A 485 -9.65 -6.68 -11.02
N ILE A 486 -8.32 -6.67 -10.97
CA ILE A 486 -7.57 -5.68 -10.17
C ILE A 486 -7.87 -4.25 -10.66
N GLY A 487 -7.93 -4.05 -11.98
CA GLY A 487 -8.28 -2.76 -12.59
C GLY A 487 -9.66 -2.28 -12.14
N LEU A 488 -10.67 -3.15 -12.20
CA LEU A 488 -12.04 -2.86 -11.76
C LEU A 488 -12.11 -2.54 -10.25
N ALA A 489 -11.38 -3.27 -9.42
CA ALA A 489 -11.31 -2.99 -7.99
C ALA A 489 -10.69 -1.61 -7.70
N TRP A 490 -9.70 -1.17 -8.48
CA TRP A 490 -9.15 0.19 -8.40
C TRP A 490 -10.16 1.27 -8.82
N GLU A 491 -10.94 1.03 -9.87
CA GLU A 491 -12.00 1.96 -10.31
C GLU A 491 -13.05 2.17 -9.23
N ASP A 492 -13.44 1.09 -8.55
CA ASP A 492 -14.39 1.15 -7.44
C ASP A 492 -13.79 1.84 -6.21
N LEU A 493 -12.52 1.58 -5.91
CA LEU A 493 -11.81 2.25 -4.84
C LEU A 493 -11.63 3.76 -5.11
N ASN A 494 -11.43 4.16 -6.38
CA ASN A 494 -11.43 5.56 -6.78
C ASN A 494 -12.80 6.23 -6.57
N LEU A 495 -13.89 5.48 -6.72
CA LEU A 495 -15.23 6.00 -6.47
C LEU A 495 -15.44 6.33 -4.99
N GLU A 496 -14.89 5.51 -4.08
CA GLU A 496 -14.99 5.71 -2.63
C GLU A 496 -14.31 6.98 -2.14
N ARG A 497 -13.32 7.52 -2.86
CA ARG A 497 -12.67 8.81 -2.54
C ARG A 497 -13.65 10.00 -2.55
N LYS A 498 -14.77 9.87 -3.24
CA LYS A 498 -15.84 10.87 -3.30
C LYS A 498 -16.86 10.69 -2.17
N SER A 499 -16.77 9.61 -1.40
CA SER A 499 -17.69 9.30 -0.32
C SER A 499 -17.42 10.20 0.88
N CYS A 500 -18.47 10.86 1.38
CA CYS A 500 -18.39 11.66 2.61
C CYS A 500 -18.64 10.83 3.88
N TRP A 501 -18.91 9.53 3.74
CA TRP A 501 -19.30 8.65 4.85
C TRP A 501 -18.12 8.11 5.67
N LEU A 502 -16.91 8.14 5.10
CA LEU A 502 -15.69 7.66 5.72
C LEU A 502 -14.67 8.79 5.93
N HIS A 503 -13.89 8.67 6.98
CA HIS A 503 -12.73 9.52 7.17
C HIS A 503 -11.78 9.39 5.99
N GLN A 504 -11.40 10.50 5.36
CA GLN A 504 -10.56 10.49 4.13
C GLN A 504 -9.22 9.78 4.34
N GLY A 505 -8.60 9.92 5.51
CA GLY A 505 -7.38 9.21 5.86
C GLY A 505 -7.55 7.69 5.86
N PHE A 506 -8.73 7.17 6.24
CA PHE A 506 -9.02 5.75 6.17
C PHE A 506 -9.17 5.26 4.72
N VAL A 507 -9.86 6.01 3.86
CA VAL A 507 -9.99 5.67 2.43
C VAL A 507 -8.63 5.67 1.75
N GLU A 508 -7.78 6.65 2.09
CA GLU A 508 -6.40 6.69 1.58
C GLU A 508 -5.57 5.52 2.08
N ALA A 509 -5.68 5.16 3.35
CA ALA A 509 -4.98 3.99 3.91
C ALA A 509 -5.44 2.67 3.27
N ALA A 510 -6.74 2.52 2.96
CA ALA A 510 -7.24 1.37 2.21
C ALA A 510 -6.67 1.31 0.78
N ALA A 511 -6.57 2.46 0.10
CA ALA A 511 -5.90 2.55 -1.20
C ALA A 511 -4.39 2.28 -1.10
N ASN A 512 -3.74 2.77 -0.05
CA ASN A 512 -2.32 2.53 0.21
C ASN A 512 -2.02 1.05 0.45
N LEU A 513 -2.91 0.31 1.12
CA LEU A 513 -2.75 -1.14 1.27
C LEU A 513 -2.80 -1.85 -0.09
N GLY A 514 -3.67 -1.41 -1.01
CA GLY A 514 -3.66 -1.88 -2.41
C GLY A 514 -2.35 -1.54 -3.14
N ARG A 515 -1.77 -0.35 -2.90
CA ARG A 515 -0.46 0.07 -3.45
C ARG A 515 0.68 -0.81 -2.91
N VAL A 516 0.67 -1.08 -1.61
CA VAL A 516 1.63 -1.98 -0.96
C VAL A 516 1.55 -3.37 -1.57
N ALA A 517 0.34 -3.92 -1.73
CA ALA A 517 0.14 -5.21 -2.34
C ALA A 517 0.74 -5.29 -3.76
N GLN A 518 0.42 -4.31 -4.62
CA GLN A 518 0.98 -4.30 -5.96
C GLN A 518 2.51 -4.09 -5.98
N CYS A 519 3.06 -3.31 -5.05
CA CYS A 519 4.51 -3.12 -4.92
C CYS A 519 5.23 -4.41 -4.49
N VAL A 520 4.70 -5.08 -3.45
CA VAL A 520 5.30 -6.29 -2.87
C VAL A 520 5.24 -7.48 -3.84
N TYR A 521 4.14 -7.60 -4.59
CA TYR A 521 3.88 -8.73 -5.48
C TYR A 521 4.17 -8.44 -6.96
N GLN A 522 4.73 -7.28 -7.31
CA GLN A 522 5.00 -6.89 -8.70
C GLN A 522 6.01 -7.80 -9.40
N TYR A 523 7.01 -8.28 -8.68
CA TYR A 523 8.15 -9.04 -9.21
C TYR A 523 8.25 -10.45 -8.61
N GLY A 524 7.15 -11.02 -8.16
CA GLY A 524 7.08 -12.31 -7.47
C GLY A 524 6.67 -12.15 -6.01
N ASP A 525 6.85 -13.17 -5.18
CA ASP A 525 6.52 -13.15 -3.76
C ASP A 525 7.51 -12.30 -2.96
N GLY A 526 7.28 -11.00 -2.93
CA GLY A 526 8.13 -10.06 -2.20
C GLY A 526 7.94 -10.06 -0.69
N TYR A 527 6.95 -10.79 -0.16
CA TYR A 527 6.77 -10.97 1.26
C TYR A 527 7.40 -12.27 1.78
N GLY A 528 7.14 -13.37 1.12
CA GLY A 528 7.70 -14.68 1.49
C GLY A 528 9.14 -14.88 1.04
N CYS A 529 9.53 -14.30 -0.10
CA CYS A 529 10.87 -14.39 -0.70
C CYS A 529 11.40 -13.01 -1.12
N PRO A 530 11.60 -12.06 -0.19
CA PRO A 530 11.94 -10.67 -0.49
C PRO A 530 13.25 -10.51 -1.27
N GLU A 531 14.17 -11.49 -1.18
CA GLU A 531 15.43 -11.49 -1.92
C GLU A 531 15.28 -11.81 -3.41
N LYS A 532 14.19 -12.47 -3.81
CA LYS A 532 13.88 -12.76 -5.21
C LYS A 532 13.12 -11.63 -5.89
N ALA A 533 12.53 -10.74 -5.10
CA ALA A 533 11.81 -9.57 -5.57
C ALA A 533 12.58 -8.28 -5.20
N LYS A 534 12.17 -7.16 -5.75
CA LYS A 534 12.78 -5.85 -5.42
C LYS A 534 12.44 -5.36 -4.00
N THR A 535 11.70 -6.14 -3.21
CA THR A 535 11.24 -5.73 -1.88
C THR A 535 12.37 -5.44 -0.92
N ALA A 536 13.43 -6.25 -0.92
CA ALA A 536 14.60 -6.00 -0.07
C ALA A 536 15.28 -4.65 -0.40
N ASP A 537 15.35 -4.29 -1.68
CA ASP A 537 15.93 -3.01 -2.11
C ASP A 537 15.01 -1.83 -1.76
N HIS A 538 13.70 -2.00 -1.88
CA HIS A 538 12.72 -1.04 -1.42
C HIS A 538 12.84 -0.78 0.09
N ILE A 539 12.95 -1.85 0.89
CA ILE A 539 13.18 -1.74 2.34
C ILE A 539 14.47 -1.00 2.64
N ARG A 540 15.59 -1.36 1.99
CA ARG A 540 16.87 -0.65 2.19
C ARG A 540 16.76 0.83 1.86
N SER A 541 16.09 1.18 0.78
CA SER A 541 15.94 2.57 0.35
C SER A 541 15.10 3.41 1.31
N LEU A 542 14.09 2.81 1.96
CA LEU A 542 13.23 3.54 2.91
C LEU A 542 13.78 3.57 4.33
N LEU A 543 14.35 2.44 4.81
CA LEU A 543 14.63 2.24 6.23
C LEU A 543 16.12 2.24 6.56
N VAL A 544 17.01 1.98 5.59
CA VAL A 544 18.44 1.81 5.86
C VAL A 544 19.28 2.94 5.27
N HIS A 545 19.08 3.26 3.98
CA HIS A 545 19.92 4.20 3.27
C HIS A 545 19.36 5.63 3.37
N PRO A 546 20.05 6.56 4.07
CA PRO A 546 19.62 7.94 4.12
C PRO A 546 19.79 8.64 2.76
N VAL A 547 18.99 9.68 2.54
CA VAL A 547 19.20 10.56 1.39
C VAL A 547 20.41 11.45 1.65
N PRO A 548 21.41 11.50 0.75
CA PRO A 548 22.56 12.38 0.90
C PRO A 548 22.11 13.85 0.98
N LEU A 549 22.55 14.51 2.04
CA LEU A 549 22.50 15.97 2.12
C LEU A 549 23.80 16.46 1.47
N ASP A 550 23.70 17.10 0.32
CA ASP A 550 24.77 17.91 -0.20
C ASP A 550 24.89 19.07 0.79
N LEU A 551 25.81 18.94 1.75
CA LEU A 551 26.21 20.10 2.55
C LEU A 551 26.72 21.09 1.51
N LEU A 552 25.90 22.08 1.16
CA LEU A 552 26.37 23.26 0.48
C LEU A 552 27.59 23.69 1.27
N ALA A 553 28.77 23.56 0.66
CA ALA A 553 29.97 24.15 1.18
C ALA A 553 29.64 25.65 1.31
N HIS A 554 29.13 26.06 2.46
CA HIS A 554 29.20 27.44 2.85
C HIS A 554 30.68 27.74 2.89
N ASN A 555 31.17 28.27 1.77
CA ASN A 555 32.45 28.92 1.68
C ASN A 555 32.60 29.83 2.90
N ASN A 556 33.30 29.33 3.90
CA ASN A 556 34.02 30.20 4.82
C ASN A 556 35.10 30.89 4.04
N ASN A 557 34.71 31.85 3.23
CA ASN A 557 35.57 32.95 2.76
C ASN A 557 35.14 34.17 3.56
N ASN A 558 35.75 34.34 4.72
CA ASN A 558 36.14 35.62 5.30
C ASN A 558 37.37 35.36 6.19
#